data_ba027803cb8308fa34e21609a508daf6
#
_entry.id   ba027803cb8308fa34e21609a508daf6
#
_cell.length_a   1.000
_cell.length_b   1.000
_cell.length_c   1.000
_cell.angle_alpha   90.00
_cell.angle_beta   90.00
_cell.angle_gamma   90.00
#
_symmetry.space_group_name_H-M   'P 1'
#
loop_
_entity.id
_entity.type
_entity.pdbx_description
1 polymer ?
#
loop_
_entity_poly.entity_id
_entity_poly.type
_entity_poly.pdbx_seq_one_letter_code
_entity_poly.pdbx_strand_id
1 'polypeptide(L)'
;MIQLGTIVKVTDKTSIVLGQCIKVLKSYKNRIAYMGDIVLITVQWVNSKRYVLLKARLQKKYLKGTIHRALVIRSKVNYCRISGVYIKFDENSVILITRDVVPVSDRVYGPVLREMCMKWPSLGCVSLCII
;
A
#
# COMPACT_ATOMS: atom_id res chain seq x y z
N MET A 1 -10.11 -5.49 5.01
CA MET A 1 -10.57 -6.32 3.87
C MET A 1 -10.66 -5.41 2.65
N ILE A 2 -9.95 -5.75 1.59
CA ILE A 2 -9.91 -4.97 0.34
C ILE A 2 -10.40 -5.87 -0.79
N GLN A 3 -11.38 -5.37 -1.54
CA GLN A 3 -11.97 -6.05 -2.71
C GLN A 3 -11.80 -5.17 -3.95
N LEU A 4 -12.23 -5.68 -5.11
CA LEU A 4 -12.33 -4.86 -6.32
C LEU A 4 -13.21 -3.63 -6.05
N GLY A 5 -12.77 -2.48 -6.56
CA GLY A 5 -13.49 -1.21 -6.39
C GLY A 5 -13.22 -0.50 -5.05
N THR A 6 -12.60 -1.15 -4.05
CA THR A 6 -12.30 -0.51 -2.77
C THR A 6 -11.30 0.62 -2.96
N ILE A 7 -11.62 1.80 -2.41
CA ILE A 7 -10.71 2.94 -2.35
C ILE A 7 -9.75 2.73 -1.17
N VAL A 8 -8.47 2.87 -1.45
CA VAL A 8 -7.37 2.69 -0.49
C VAL A 8 -6.50 3.94 -0.44
N LYS A 9 -5.97 4.24 0.73
CA LYS A 9 -5.05 5.35 0.93
C LYS A 9 -3.61 4.91 0.65
N VAL A 10 -2.90 5.70 -0.12
CA VAL A 10 -1.47 5.48 -0.37
C VAL A 10 -0.68 6.28 0.66
N THR A 11 0.15 5.59 1.46
CA THR A 11 0.81 6.18 2.63
C THR A 11 2.31 6.29 2.48
N ASP A 12 2.79 6.24 1.28
CA ASP A 12 4.20 6.47 0.97
C ASP A 12 4.48 7.95 0.60
N LYS A 13 5.75 8.29 0.38
CA LYS A 13 6.17 9.64 0.00
C LYS A 13 5.83 10.00 -1.46
N THR A 14 5.19 9.13 -2.22
CA THR A 14 4.77 9.44 -3.60
C THR A 14 3.71 10.54 -3.64
N SER A 15 3.43 11.06 -4.83
CA SER A 15 2.38 12.07 -5.01
C SER A 15 0.96 11.49 -4.96
N ILE A 16 0.80 10.17 -5.03
CA ILE A 16 -0.50 9.51 -5.01
C ILE A 16 -1.07 9.54 -3.59
N VAL A 17 -2.33 9.91 -3.47
CA VAL A 17 -3.06 9.96 -2.19
C VAL A 17 -4.06 8.83 -2.09
N LEU A 18 -4.87 8.63 -3.12
CA LEU A 18 -5.91 7.61 -3.18
C LEU A 18 -5.75 6.75 -4.42
N GLY A 19 -5.92 5.46 -4.22
CA GLY A 19 -6.02 4.48 -5.30
C GLY A 19 -7.28 3.65 -5.17
N GLN A 20 -7.75 3.10 -6.28
CA GLN A 20 -8.85 2.15 -6.30
C GLN A 20 -8.34 0.76 -6.68
N CYS A 21 -8.70 -0.24 -5.92
CA CYS A 21 -8.31 -1.62 -6.18
C CYS A 21 -9.00 -2.15 -7.44
N ILE A 22 -8.19 -2.63 -8.41
CA ILE A 22 -8.67 -3.26 -9.65
C ILE A 22 -8.62 -4.78 -9.52
N LYS A 23 -7.54 -5.31 -8.93
CA LYS A 23 -7.32 -6.76 -8.85
C LYS A 23 -6.49 -7.11 -7.63
N VAL A 24 -6.84 -8.22 -6.99
CA VAL A 24 -6.01 -8.83 -5.93
C VAL A 24 -5.07 -9.83 -6.59
N LEU A 25 -3.76 -9.66 -6.40
CA LEU A 25 -2.72 -10.54 -6.92
C LEU A 25 -2.41 -11.66 -5.93
N LYS A 26 -3.40 -12.50 -5.70
CA LYS A 26 -3.31 -13.69 -4.86
C LYS A 26 -3.78 -14.91 -5.67
N SER A 27 -3.92 -16.07 -5.05
CA SER A 27 -4.46 -17.27 -5.71
C SER A 27 -5.77 -16.99 -6.48
N TYR A 28 -6.01 -17.70 -7.55
CA TYR A 28 -7.13 -17.56 -8.48
C TYR A 28 -8.52 -17.44 -7.81
N LYS A 29 -8.75 -18.14 -6.71
CA LYS A 29 -10.03 -18.12 -5.97
C LYS A 29 -10.19 -16.95 -4.99
N ASN A 30 -9.10 -16.27 -4.60
CA ASN A 30 -9.15 -15.24 -3.57
C ASN A 30 -9.44 -13.86 -4.16
N ARG A 31 -10.65 -13.36 -3.91
CA ARG A 31 -11.11 -12.02 -4.34
C ARG A 31 -10.89 -10.94 -3.28
N ILE A 32 -10.42 -11.33 -2.10
CA ILE A 32 -10.27 -10.46 -0.93
C ILE A 32 -8.80 -10.38 -0.54
N ALA A 33 -8.29 -9.17 -0.37
CA ALA A 33 -6.95 -8.91 0.13
C ALA A 33 -6.97 -8.51 1.61
N TYR A 34 -6.03 -9.07 2.34
CA TYR A 34 -5.71 -8.77 3.73
C TYR A 34 -4.35 -8.07 3.83
N MET A 35 -3.92 -7.75 5.04
CA MET A 35 -2.58 -7.22 5.29
C MET A 35 -1.52 -8.21 4.80
N GLY A 36 -0.53 -7.70 4.05
CA GLY A 36 0.52 -8.51 3.43
C GLY A 36 0.21 -9.04 2.04
N ASP A 37 -0.98 -8.80 1.52
CA ASP A 37 -1.32 -9.17 0.15
C ASP A 37 -0.97 -8.06 -0.84
N ILE A 38 -0.71 -8.45 -2.08
CA ILE A 38 -0.39 -7.55 -3.18
C ILE A 38 -1.65 -7.31 -4.01
N VAL A 39 -1.91 -6.06 -4.31
CA VAL A 39 -3.05 -5.61 -5.12
C VAL A 39 -2.60 -4.73 -6.28
N LEU A 40 -3.39 -4.70 -7.35
CA LEU A 40 -3.28 -3.69 -8.40
C LEU A 40 -4.25 -2.56 -8.09
N ILE A 41 -3.73 -1.35 -8.09
CA ILE A 41 -4.51 -0.14 -7.88
C ILE A 41 -4.42 0.79 -9.08
N THR A 42 -5.48 1.51 -9.37
CA THR A 42 -5.47 2.67 -10.26
C THR A 42 -5.46 3.95 -9.46
N VAL A 43 -4.69 4.93 -9.90
CA VAL A 43 -4.57 6.23 -9.25
C VAL A 43 -5.87 7.02 -9.43
N GLN A 44 -6.52 7.39 -8.34
CA GLN A 44 -7.73 8.21 -8.34
C GLN A 44 -7.43 9.67 -8.00
N TRP A 45 -6.59 9.90 -6.99
CA TRP A 45 -6.24 11.23 -6.55
C TRP A 45 -4.75 11.39 -6.30
N VAL A 46 -4.22 12.52 -6.81
CA VAL A 46 -2.80 12.91 -6.70
C VAL A 46 -2.72 14.25 -5.97
N ASN A 47 -1.76 14.36 -5.05
CA ASN A 47 -1.47 15.63 -4.37
C ASN A 47 -0.75 16.57 -5.33
N SER A 48 -1.39 17.66 -5.73
CA SER A 48 -0.87 18.64 -6.69
C SER A 48 0.48 19.25 -6.25
N LYS A 49 0.63 19.57 -4.97
CA LYS A 49 1.87 20.17 -4.43
C LYS A 49 3.07 19.22 -4.59
N ARG A 50 2.88 17.94 -4.24
CA ARG A 50 3.94 16.93 -4.41
C ARG A 50 4.17 16.56 -5.87
N TYR A 51 3.10 16.54 -6.66
CA TYR A 51 3.16 16.21 -8.08
C TYR A 51 4.00 17.22 -8.88
N VAL A 52 3.83 18.52 -8.64
CA VAL A 52 4.59 19.59 -9.33
C VAL A 52 6.09 19.50 -9.02
N LEU A 53 6.47 19.05 -7.82
CA LEU A 53 7.88 18.90 -7.42
C LEU A 53 8.57 17.68 -8.06
N LEU A 54 7.82 16.80 -8.73
CA LEU A 54 8.40 15.63 -9.38
C LEU A 54 9.03 16.00 -10.73
N LYS A 55 10.10 15.30 -11.09
CA LYS A 55 10.67 15.37 -12.46
C LYS A 55 9.61 14.92 -13.48
N ALA A 56 9.60 15.50 -14.67
CA ALA A 56 8.62 15.25 -15.74
C ALA A 56 8.41 13.75 -16.04
N ARG A 57 9.45 12.93 -15.98
CA ARG A 57 9.36 11.47 -16.16
C ARG A 57 8.53 10.79 -15.08
N LEU A 58 8.66 11.21 -13.80
CA LEU A 58 7.93 10.68 -12.66
C LEU A 58 6.48 11.21 -12.65
N GLN A 59 6.27 12.44 -13.12
CA GLN A 59 4.93 12.99 -13.29
C GLN A 59 4.07 12.11 -14.20
N LYS A 60 4.59 11.69 -15.35
CA LYS A 60 3.91 10.77 -16.28
C LYS A 60 3.57 9.42 -15.62
N LYS A 61 4.44 8.93 -14.73
CA LYS A 61 4.25 7.67 -14.02
C LYS A 61 3.11 7.72 -12.99
N TYR A 62 2.88 8.87 -12.35
CA TYR A 62 1.89 9.02 -11.25
C TYR A 62 0.65 9.82 -11.65
N LEU A 63 0.29 9.80 -12.93
CA LEU A 63 -0.94 10.42 -13.42
C LEU A 63 -2.19 9.68 -12.92
N LYS A 64 -3.29 10.41 -12.82
CA LYS A 64 -4.60 9.81 -12.60
C LYS A 64 -4.90 8.76 -13.69
N GLY A 65 -5.40 7.60 -13.27
CA GLY A 65 -5.70 6.47 -14.16
C GLY A 65 -4.52 5.51 -14.39
N THR A 66 -3.29 5.82 -13.98
CA THR A 66 -2.17 4.87 -14.08
C THR A 66 -2.34 3.71 -13.11
N ILE A 67 -1.84 2.53 -13.52
CA ILE A 67 -1.97 1.29 -12.74
C ILE A 67 -0.63 0.98 -12.07
N HIS A 68 -0.70 0.69 -10.78
CA HIS A 68 0.46 0.34 -9.96
C HIS A 68 0.23 -0.91 -9.13
N ARG A 69 1.31 -1.63 -8.82
CA ARG A 69 1.31 -2.66 -7.80
C ARG A 69 1.44 -2.00 -6.43
N ALA A 70 0.66 -2.50 -5.48
CA ALA A 70 0.66 -2.01 -4.12
C ALA A 70 0.60 -3.17 -3.12
N LEU A 71 1.27 -2.99 -1.99
CA LEU A 71 1.23 -3.90 -0.86
C LEU A 71 0.29 -3.34 0.20
N VAL A 72 -0.63 -4.16 0.71
CA VAL A 72 -1.55 -3.77 1.78
C VAL A 72 -0.81 -3.81 3.12
N ILE A 73 -0.68 -2.65 3.78
CA ILE A 73 0.03 -2.53 5.06
C ILE A 73 -0.90 -2.34 6.26
N ARG A 74 -2.07 -1.75 6.06
CA ARG A 74 -3.10 -1.57 7.10
C ARG A 74 -4.47 -1.95 6.58
N SER A 75 -5.30 -2.51 7.43
CA SER A 75 -6.66 -2.90 7.11
C SER A 75 -7.60 -2.63 8.28
N LYS A 76 -8.85 -2.32 7.97
CA LYS A 76 -9.93 -2.18 8.97
C LYS A 76 -10.37 -3.51 9.58
N VAL A 77 -9.86 -4.63 9.10
CA VAL A 77 -10.17 -5.96 9.63
C VAL A 77 -9.18 -6.32 10.73
N ASN A 78 -9.68 -6.98 11.76
CA ASN A 78 -8.85 -7.48 12.85
C ASN A 78 -7.80 -8.46 12.33
N TYR A 79 -6.56 -8.23 12.71
CA TYR A 79 -5.45 -9.14 12.49
C TYR A 79 -5.10 -9.83 13.81
N CYS A 80 -5.17 -11.15 13.84
CA CYS A 80 -4.79 -11.92 15.01
C CYS A 80 -3.30 -12.26 14.94
N ARG A 81 -2.55 -11.86 15.95
CA ARG A 81 -1.15 -12.28 16.15
C ARG A 81 -1.10 -13.70 16.72
N ILE A 82 0.06 -14.35 16.57
CA ILE A 82 0.32 -15.67 17.18
C ILE A 82 0.18 -15.63 18.71
N SER A 83 0.45 -14.48 19.33
CA SER A 83 0.25 -14.25 20.76
C SER A 83 -1.21 -14.12 21.20
N GLY A 84 -2.18 -14.20 20.28
CA GLY A 84 -3.60 -14.03 20.56
C GLY A 84 -4.09 -12.59 20.64
N VAL A 85 -3.20 -11.61 20.48
CA VAL A 85 -3.56 -10.18 20.47
C VAL A 85 -4.13 -9.80 19.11
N TYR A 86 -5.24 -9.05 19.12
CA TYR A 86 -5.86 -8.52 17.91
C TYR A 86 -5.44 -7.09 17.65
N ILE A 87 -5.08 -6.81 16.40
CA ILE A 87 -4.74 -5.47 15.92
C ILE A 87 -5.72 -5.08 14.82
N LYS A 88 -6.22 -3.85 14.90
CA LYS A 88 -7.11 -3.24 13.92
C LYS A 88 -6.64 -1.84 13.61
N PHE A 89 -6.74 -1.43 12.35
CA PHE A 89 -6.49 -0.06 11.92
C PHE A 89 -7.78 0.62 11.49
N ASP A 90 -7.80 1.96 11.56
CA ASP A 90 -8.96 2.76 11.19
C ASP A 90 -9.08 2.98 9.67
N GLU A 91 -8.00 2.70 8.92
CA GLU A 91 -7.95 2.91 7.48
C GLU A 91 -7.38 1.70 6.72
N ASN A 92 -7.80 1.55 5.47
CA ASN A 92 -7.18 0.64 4.51
C ASN A 92 -6.05 1.39 3.82
N SER A 93 -4.81 1.00 4.07
CA SER A 93 -3.64 1.69 3.51
C SER A 93 -2.72 0.74 2.76
N VAL A 94 -2.17 1.27 1.69
CA VAL A 94 -1.25 0.55 0.82
C VAL A 94 0.01 1.38 0.57
N ILE A 95 1.07 0.72 0.16
CA ILE A 95 2.29 1.34 -0.38
C ILE A 95 2.55 0.84 -1.79
N LEU A 96 3.16 1.67 -2.62
CA LEU A 96 3.56 1.27 -3.96
C LEU A 96 4.80 0.39 -3.91
N ILE A 97 4.78 -0.68 -4.69
CA ILE A 97 5.90 -1.62 -4.81
C ILE A 97 6.28 -1.85 -6.27
N THR A 98 7.53 -2.25 -6.47
CA THR A 98 8.04 -2.74 -7.76
C THR A 98 7.60 -4.19 -8.01
N ARG A 99 8.02 -4.77 -9.13
CA ARG A 99 7.79 -6.20 -9.42
C ARG A 99 8.45 -7.12 -8.40
N ASP A 100 9.62 -6.72 -7.89
CA ASP A 100 10.43 -7.47 -6.92
C ASP A 100 10.01 -7.22 -5.46
N VAL A 101 8.80 -6.63 -5.27
CA VAL A 101 8.21 -6.31 -3.96
C VAL A 101 9.06 -5.34 -3.12
N VAL A 102 9.86 -4.51 -3.79
CA VAL A 102 10.61 -3.43 -3.14
C VAL A 102 9.74 -2.17 -3.11
N PRO A 103 9.64 -1.46 -1.96
CA PRO A 103 8.95 -0.18 -1.87
C PRO A 103 9.51 0.83 -2.88
N VAL A 104 8.62 1.58 -3.53
CA VAL A 104 9.01 2.59 -4.53
C VAL A 104 9.55 3.85 -3.86
N SER A 105 9.10 4.13 -2.64
CA SER A 105 9.46 5.34 -1.91
C SER A 105 10.36 5.05 -0.71
N ASP A 106 11.16 6.04 -0.33
CA ASP A 106 12.13 5.95 0.78
C ASP A 106 11.47 6.05 2.17
N ARG A 107 10.19 6.41 2.24
CA ARG A 107 9.48 6.60 3.52
C ARG A 107 8.03 6.16 3.43
N VAL A 108 7.60 5.46 4.47
CA VAL A 108 6.21 5.05 4.70
C VAL A 108 5.69 5.78 5.93
N TYR A 109 4.54 6.43 5.80
CA TYR A 109 3.91 7.18 6.87
C TYR A 109 2.93 6.30 7.67
N GLY A 110 3.03 6.41 8.99
CA GLY A 110 2.19 5.69 9.94
C GLY A 110 2.72 4.31 10.30
N PRO A 111 1.98 3.60 11.17
CA PRO A 111 2.42 2.32 11.73
C PRO A 111 2.37 1.18 10.71
N VAL A 112 3.35 0.29 10.82
CA VAL A 112 3.46 -0.96 10.06
C VAL A 112 3.60 -2.11 11.03
N LEU A 113 2.99 -3.25 10.75
CA LEU A 113 3.11 -4.44 11.60
C LEU A 113 4.52 -5.04 11.52
N ARG A 114 5.05 -5.48 12.65
CA ARG A 114 6.33 -6.18 12.76
C ARG A 114 6.37 -7.44 11.89
N GLU A 115 5.28 -8.18 11.84
CA GLU A 115 5.14 -9.39 11.03
C GLU A 115 5.31 -9.10 9.54
N MET A 116 4.88 -7.93 9.09
CA MET A 116 5.07 -7.47 7.72
C MET A 116 6.53 -7.17 7.42
N CYS A 117 7.24 -6.55 8.37
CA CYS A 117 8.66 -6.25 8.23
C CYS A 117 9.52 -7.53 8.23
N MET A 118 9.10 -8.57 8.97
CA MET A 118 9.75 -9.89 8.92
C MET A 118 9.57 -10.57 7.57
N LYS A 119 8.37 -10.49 6.99
CA LYS A 119 8.07 -11.04 5.66
C LYS A 119 8.74 -10.27 4.53
N TRP A 120 8.84 -8.95 4.67
CA TRP A 120 9.37 -8.02 3.69
C TRP A 120 10.43 -7.11 4.33
N PRO A 121 11.71 -7.52 4.43
CA PRO A 121 12.75 -6.77 5.15
C PRO A 121 12.96 -5.35 4.60
N SER A 122 12.82 -5.16 3.29
CA SER A 122 12.89 -3.84 2.64
C SER A 122 11.84 -2.86 3.16
N LEU A 123 10.70 -3.35 3.64
CA LEU A 123 9.67 -2.52 4.26
C LEU A 123 10.11 -2.00 5.63
N GLY A 124 10.83 -2.80 6.41
CA GLY A 124 11.34 -2.39 7.72
C GLY A 124 12.31 -1.21 7.65
N CYS A 125 13.15 -1.16 6.60
CA CYS A 125 14.09 -0.06 6.40
C CYS A 125 13.42 1.29 6.09
N VAL A 126 12.21 1.26 5.53
CA VAL A 126 11.48 2.44 5.04
C VAL A 126 10.42 2.89 6.02
N SER A 127 10.04 2.02 6.98
CA SER A 127 8.99 2.29 7.96
C SER A 127 9.50 3.18 9.10
N LEU A 128 8.74 4.24 9.42
CA LEU A 128 9.07 5.15 10.52
C LEU A 128 8.58 4.62 11.88
N CYS A 129 7.56 3.80 11.90
CA CYS A 129 6.96 3.26 13.11
C CYS A 129 6.58 1.79 12.88
N ILE A 130 7.10 0.89 13.72
CA ILE A 130 6.83 -0.55 13.67
C ILE A 130 6.11 -0.94 14.97
N ILE A 131 4.97 -1.59 14.84
CA ILE A 131 4.16 -2.05 15.98
C ILE A 131 4.26 -3.57 16.14
#